data_cd1b1b0dc141235ae9aeebedcd536303
#
_entry.id   cd1b1b0dc141235ae9aeebedcd536303
#
_cell.length_a   1.000
_cell.length_b   1.000
_cell.length_c   1.000
_cell.angle_alpha   90.00
_cell.angle_beta   90.00
_cell.angle_gamma   90.00
#
_symmetry.space_group_name_H-M   'P 1'
#
loop_
_entity.id
_entity.type
_entity.pdbx_description
1 polymer ?
#
loop_
_entity_poly.entity_id
_entity_poly.type
_entity_poly.pdbx_seq_one_letter_code
_entity_poly.pdbx_strand_id
1 'polypeptide(L)'
;MWMNLLLLIGGLALILIGANGLTDGAASVAKRFRISDLVIGLTIVAFGTSAPELVISVLSSLQGSAEMAIGNVVGSNIFNVLMITGCTALVLPIQVGQGTMSKEIPLVILSALVLTCFANDCILDGGSRDIISRIDGLVLLGFFLIFMRYTFAIARNGNEEGGEEQKVKELPAWKSALYIIGGLAGLIFGGQFFVDGASGIARALGVSDSIIGLTLVAGGTSLPELATSVTAALKKNPGIAIGNVIGSNLFNVFFVLGCSASLSPLPMGNINNIDMAVLVGSSILFWLVGWFFKKRTITRIEGGLLVACYIAYTAFLISQQ
;
A
#
# COMPACT_ATOMS: atom_id res chain seq x y z
N MET A 1 21.80 20.00 -10.57
CA MET A 1 21.13 20.46 -9.32
C MET A 1 19.78 21.13 -9.59
N TRP A 2 19.71 22.19 -10.42
CA TRP A 2 18.44 22.87 -10.74
C TRP A 2 17.39 21.93 -11.36
N MET A 3 17.78 21.04 -12.29
CA MET A 3 16.88 20.07 -12.90
C MET A 3 16.27 19.13 -11.85
N ASN A 4 17.08 18.63 -10.90
CA ASN A 4 16.60 17.75 -9.84
C ASN A 4 15.62 18.46 -8.90
N LEU A 5 15.85 19.77 -8.63
CA LEU A 5 14.93 20.58 -7.86
C LEU A 5 13.60 20.80 -8.60
N LEU A 6 13.64 21.02 -9.91
CA LEU A 6 12.44 21.13 -10.74
C LEU A 6 11.65 19.81 -10.78
N LEU A 7 12.34 18.67 -10.91
CA LEU A 7 11.72 17.34 -10.85
C LEU A 7 11.10 17.09 -9.48
N LEU A 8 11.79 17.42 -8.39
CA LEU A 8 11.28 17.25 -7.04
C LEU A 8 10.00 18.08 -6.80
N ILE A 9 10.04 19.38 -7.11
CA ILE A 9 8.88 20.28 -6.89
C ILE A 9 7.75 19.95 -7.87
N GLY A 10 8.07 19.72 -9.14
CA GLY A 10 7.08 19.33 -10.16
C GLY A 10 6.43 17.98 -9.85
N GLY A 11 7.25 17.02 -9.40
CA GLY A 11 6.76 15.71 -8.95
C GLY A 11 5.82 15.83 -7.75
N LEU A 12 6.20 16.61 -6.73
CA LEU A 12 5.33 16.85 -5.57
C LEU A 12 4.01 17.52 -5.97
N ALA A 13 4.05 18.51 -6.85
CA ALA A 13 2.85 19.17 -7.34
C ALA A 13 1.92 18.21 -8.10
N LEU A 14 2.48 17.35 -8.96
CA LEU A 14 1.72 16.32 -9.67
C LEU A 14 1.12 15.29 -8.72
N ILE A 15 1.86 14.84 -7.69
CA ILE A 15 1.36 13.94 -6.65
C ILE A 15 0.14 14.57 -5.96
N LEU A 16 0.24 15.82 -5.50
CA LEU A 16 -0.85 16.49 -4.79
C LEU A 16 -2.09 16.71 -5.67
N ILE A 17 -1.90 17.13 -6.92
CA ILE A 17 -2.99 17.29 -7.89
C ILE A 17 -3.61 15.93 -8.21
N GLY A 18 -2.78 14.92 -8.45
CA GLY A 18 -3.19 13.56 -8.74
C GLY A 18 -4.00 12.94 -7.61
N ALA A 19 -3.53 13.05 -6.37
CA ALA A 19 -4.23 12.56 -5.18
C ALA A 19 -5.59 13.23 -4.98
N ASN A 20 -5.65 14.56 -5.20
CA ASN A 20 -6.91 15.29 -5.14
C ASN A 20 -7.90 14.83 -6.22
N GLY A 21 -7.44 14.68 -7.46
CA GLY A 21 -8.24 14.19 -8.56
C GLY A 21 -8.75 12.77 -8.31
N LEU A 22 -7.86 11.85 -7.98
CA LEU A 22 -8.21 10.45 -7.69
C LEU A 22 -9.25 10.34 -6.58
N THR A 23 -9.05 11.06 -5.46
CA THR A 23 -9.98 11.02 -4.32
C THR A 23 -11.35 11.57 -4.70
N ASP A 24 -11.44 12.68 -5.43
CA ASP A 24 -12.72 13.27 -5.86
C ASP A 24 -13.44 12.38 -6.87
N GLY A 25 -12.71 11.82 -7.84
CA GLY A 25 -13.24 10.88 -8.82
C GLY A 25 -13.76 9.60 -8.15
N ALA A 26 -12.99 9.02 -7.24
CA ALA A 26 -13.34 7.82 -6.49
C ALA A 26 -14.59 8.04 -5.62
N ALA A 27 -14.63 9.12 -4.83
CA ALA A 27 -15.79 9.47 -4.00
C ALA A 27 -17.05 9.73 -4.84
N SER A 28 -16.91 10.34 -6.02
CA SER A 28 -18.04 10.54 -6.95
C SER A 28 -18.58 9.21 -7.51
N VAL A 29 -17.69 8.26 -7.83
CA VAL A 29 -18.06 6.90 -8.27
C VAL A 29 -18.76 6.15 -7.14
N ALA A 30 -18.22 6.21 -5.92
CA ALA A 30 -18.83 5.60 -4.73
C ALA A 30 -20.28 6.06 -4.56
N LYS A 31 -20.51 7.38 -4.58
CA LYS A 31 -21.83 7.97 -4.45
C LYS A 31 -22.77 7.56 -5.58
N ARG A 32 -22.30 7.61 -6.83
CA ARG A 32 -23.12 7.30 -8.03
C ARG A 32 -23.62 5.86 -8.02
N PHE A 33 -22.77 4.93 -7.66
CA PHE A 33 -23.12 3.50 -7.62
C PHE A 33 -23.64 3.03 -6.26
N ARG A 34 -23.78 3.94 -5.29
CA ARG A 34 -24.19 3.65 -3.90
C ARG A 34 -23.30 2.59 -3.25
N ILE A 35 -22.00 2.67 -3.52
CA ILE A 35 -20.99 1.79 -2.97
C ILE A 35 -20.30 2.53 -1.82
N SER A 36 -19.90 1.85 -0.75
CA SER A 36 -19.19 2.51 0.35
C SER A 36 -17.82 3.03 -0.10
N ASP A 37 -17.36 4.12 0.52
CA ASP A 37 -16.02 4.69 0.30
C ASP A 37 -14.92 3.67 0.59
N LEU A 38 -15.14 2.76 1.56
CA LEU A 38 -14.24 1.65 1.87
C LEU A 38 -14.04 0.74 0.66
N VAL A 39 -15.12 0.31 0.00
CA VAL A 39 -15.05 -0.60 -1.16
C VAL A 39 -14.31 0.05 -2.33
N ILE A 40 -14.55 1.33 -2.59
CA ILE A 40 -13.81 2.07 -3.62
C ILE A 40 -12.32 2.18 -3.27
N GLY A 41 -12.02 2.43 -1.99
CA GLY A 41 -10.65 2.41 -1.48
C GLY A 41 -9.98 1.05 -1.65
N LEU A 42 -10.68 -0.03 -1.27
CA LEU A 42 -10.20 -1.42 -1.40
C LEU A 42 -10.00 -1.88 -2.85
N THR A 43 -10.58 -1.21 -3.83
CA THR A 43 -10.58 -1.65 -5.24
C THR A 43 -9.90 -0.65 -6.16
N ILE A 44 -10.65 0.31 -6.69
CA ILE A 44 -10.18 1.23 -7.74
C ILE A 44 -8.95 2.01 -7.28
N VAL A 45 -8.99 2.52 -6.04
CA VAL A 45 -7.90 3.34 -5.52
C VAL A 45 -6.68 2.47 -5.27
N ALA A 46 -6.82 1.39 -4.50
CA ALA A 46 -5.71 0.49 -4.18
C ALA A 46 -5.08 -0.15 -5.42
N PHE A 47 -5.89 -0.67 -6.36
CA PHE A 47 -5.38 -1.22 -7.62
C PHE A 47 -4.59 -0.20 -8.43
N GLY A 48 -5.12 1.02 -8.52
CA GLY A 48 -4.49 2.07 -9.31
C GLY A 48 -3.18 2.58 -8.71
N THR A 49 -3.13 2.76 -7.39
CA THR A 49 -1.93 3.24 -6.71
C THR A 49 -0.85 2.15 -6.61
N SER A 50 -1.24 0.86 -6.49
CA SER A 50 -0.30 -0.28 -6.48
C SER A 50 0.10 -0.77 -7.90
N ALA A 51 -0.27 -0.07 -8.97
CA ALA A 51 0.17 -0.40 -10.33
C ALA A 51 1.70 -0.31 -10.52
N PRO A 52 2.41 0.67 -9.94
CA PRO A 52 3.88 0.70 -9.97
C PRO A 52 4.51 -0.55 -9.35
N GLU A 53 4.01 -0.99 -8.20
CA GLU A 53 4.48 -2.19 -7.51
C GLU A 53 4.31 -3.43 -8.37
N LEU A 54 3.17 -3.55 -9.07
CA LEU A 54 2.92 -4.66 -10.00
C LEU A 54 3.96 -4.66 -11.13
N VAL A 55 4.17 -3.53 -11.77
CA VAL A 55 5.12 -3.41 -12.88
C VAL A 55 6.53 -3.75 -12.43
N ILE A 56 7.00 -3.16 -11.32
CA ILE A 56 8.33 -3.39 -10.78
C ILE A 56 8.51 -4.86 -10.41
N SER A 57 7.59 -5.45 -9.64
CA SER A 57 7.74 -6.82 -9.16
C SER A 57 7.68 -7.84 -10.29
N VAL A 58 6.77 -7.66 -11.26
CA VAL A 58 6.69 -8.57 -12.44
C VAL A 58 7.92 -8.46 -13.31
N LEU A 59 8.38 -7.24 -13.64
CA LEU A 59 9.58 -7.06 -14.46
C LEU A 59 10.82 -7.61 -13.75
N SER A 60 10.99 -7.33 -12.45
CA SER A 60 12.10 -7.85 -11.66
C SER A 60 12.10 -9.39 -11.61
N SER A 61 10.94 -10.01 -11.46
CA SER A 61 10.82 -11.49 -11.47
C SER A 61 11.24 -12.08 -12.82
N LEU A 62 10.83 -11.47 -13.94
CA LEU A 62 11.19 -11.90 -15.28
C LEU A 62 12.68 -11.69 -15.60
N GLN A 63 13.30 -10.68 -14.99
CA GLN A 63 14.74 -10.39 -15.13
C GLN A 63 15.61 -11.22 -14.17
N GLY A 64 15.03 -12.12 -13.38
CA GLY A 64 15.74 -12.95 -12.41
C GLY A 64 16.14 -12.23 -11.13
N SER A 65 15.62 -11.01 -10.87
CA SER A 65 15.84 -10.23 -9.65
C SER A 65 14.73 -10.48 -8.63
N ALA A 66 14.60 -11.73 -8.17
CA ALA A 66 13.52 -12.16 -7.27
C ALA A 66 13.49 -11.37 -5.95
N GLU A 67 14.66 -11.08 -5.37
CA GLU A 67 14.78 -10.28 -4.15
C GLU A 67 14.12 -8.90 -4.28
N MET A 68 14.28 -8.26 -5.45
CA MET A 68 13.65 -6.97 -5.71
C MET A 68 12.11 -7.10 -5.78
N ALA A 69 11.61 -8.18 -6.38
CA ALA A 69 10.16 -8.42 -6.46
C ALA A 69 9.55 -8.66 -5.07
N ILE A 70 10.17 -9.51 -4.24
CA ILE A 70 9.69 -9.81 -2.89
C ILE A 70 9.88 -8.58 -1.98
N GLY A 71 11.07 -7.97 -2.01
CA GLY A 71 11.41 -6.81 -1.19
C GLY A 71 10.49 -5.62 -1.45
N ASN A 72 10.12 -5.38 -2.72
CA ASN A 72 9.14 -4.37 -3.08
C ASN A 72 7.78 -4.63 -2.41
N VAL A 73 7.25 -5.86 -2.48
CA VAL A 73 5.96 -6.21 -1.88
C VAL A 73 6.00 -6.16 -0.35
N VAL A 74 7.01 -6.75 0.27
CA VAL A 74 7.17 -6.77 1.74
C VAL A 74 7.38 -5.35 2.26
N GLY A 75 8.29 -4.60 1.65
CA GLY A 75 8.60 -3.22 2.03
C GLY A 75 7.40 -2.29 1.88
N SER A 76 6.69 -2.34 0.76
CA SER A 76 5.47 -1.55 0.54
C SER A 76 4.38 -1.88 1.54
N ASN A 77 4.21 -3.15 1.92
CA ASN A 77 3.20 -3.54 2.90
C ASN A 77 3.53 -3.02 4.31
N ILE A 78 4.78 -3.14 4.74
CA ILE A 78 5.24 -2.56 6.02
C ILE A 78 5.09 -1.03 6.00
N PHE A 79 5.45 -0.37 4.88
CA PHE A 79 5.30 1.07 4.69
C PHE A 79 3.83 1.50 4.76
N ASN A 80 2.94 0.79 4.06
CA ASN A 80 1.50 1.08 4.05
C ASN A 80 0.90 0.98 5.46
N VAL A 81 1.21 -0.08 6.18
CA VAL A 81 0.66 -0.32 7.53
C VAL A 81 1.23 0.70 8.53
N LEU A 82 2.53 0.89 8.57
CA LEU A 82 3.17 1.72 9.59
C LEU A 82 3.23 3.20 9.20
N MET A 83 3.78 3.50 8.03
CA MET A 83 4.04 4.88 7.62
C MET A 83 2.78 5.57 7.10
N ILE A 84 2.05 4.95 6.16
CA ILE A 84 0.87 5.60 5.56
C ILE A 84 -0.26 5.72 6.56
N THR A 85 -0.58 4.63 7.28
CA THR A 85 -1.60 4.69 8.34
C THR A 85 -1.20 5.70 9.42
N GLY A 86 0.07 5.67 9.84
CA GLY A 86 0.60 6.57 10.84
C GLY A 86 0.51 8.04 10.43
N CYS A 87 1.02 8.40 9.24
CA CYS A 87 0.95 9.77 8.71
C CYS A 87 -0.50 10.24 8.52
N THR A 88 -1.35 9.37 8.01
CA THR A 88 -2.77 9.68 7.81
C THR A 88 -3.46 9.98 9.16
N ALA A 89 -3.20 9.17 10.19
CA ALA A 89 -3.76 9.37 11.53
C ALA A 89 -3.19 10.61 12.25
N LEU A 90 -1.92 10.97 12.00
CA LEU A 90 -1.32 12.22 12.50
C LEU A 90 -2.04 13.45 11.93
N VAL A 91 -2.39 13.41 10.64
CA VAL A 91 -3.12 14.50 9.99
C VAL A 91 -4.56 14.55 10.50
N LEU A 92 -5.27 13.45 10.43
CA LEU A 92 -6.66 13.32 10.91
C LEU A 92 -6.87 11.94 11.54
N PRO A 93 -7.36 11.86 12.80
CA PRO A 93 -7.71 10.58 13.42
C PRO A 93 -8.67 9.78 12.53
N ILE A 94 -8.37 8.49 12.34
CA ILE A 94 -9.08 7.61 11.41
C ILE A 94 -10.05 6.75 12.20
N GLN A 95 -11.35 6.90 11.92
CA GLN A 95 -12.35 5.96 12.42
C GLN A 95 -12.39 4.72 11.54
N VAL A 96 -12.25 3.55 12.15
CA VAL A 96 -12.28 2.25 11.47
C VAL A 96 -13.61 1.57 11.77
N GLY A 97 -14.34 1.19 10.72
CA GLY A 97 -15.62 0.49 10.86
C GLY A 97 -15.48 -0.86 11.57
N GLN A 98 -16.56 -1.34 12.20
CA GLN A 98 -16.54 -2.63 12.90
C GLN A 98 -16.27 -3.80 11.94
N GLY A 99 -16.85 -3.75 10.75
CA GLY A 99 -16.59 -4.73 9.70
C GLY A 99 -15.12 -4.79 9.34
N THR A 100 -14.51 -3.62 9.10
CA THR A 100 -13.09 -3.48 8.76
C THR A 100 -12.18 -4.06 9.85
N MET A 101 -12.49 -3.80 11.11
CA MET A 101 -11.74 -4.37 12.23
C MET A 101 -11.87 -5.89 12.34
N SER A 102 -13.03 -6.44 11.98
CA SER A 102 -13.35 -7.86 12.18
C SER A 102 -13.08 -8.71 10.94
N LYS A 103 -12.95 -8.13 9.76
CA LYS A 103 -12.84 -8.87 8.48
C LYS A 103 -11.63 -8.42 7.67
N GLU A 104 -11.56 -7.14 7.27
CA GLU A 104 -10.54 -6.66 6.33
C GLU A 104 -9.14 -6.63 6.94
N ILE A 105 -8.96 -6.09 8.15
CA ILE A 105 -7.64 -6.09 8.83
C ILE A 105 -7.17 -7.50 9.18
N PRO A 106 -8.00 -8.42 9.72
CA PRO A 106 -7.62 -9.82 9.86
C PRO A 106 -7.21 -10.50 8.54
N LEU A 107 -7.80 -10.09 7.41
CA LEU A 107 -7.39 -10.61 6.10
C LEU A 107 -5.98 -10.11 5.70
N VAL A 108 -5.60 -8.87 6.08
CA VAL A 108 -4.22 -8.38 5.93
C VAL A 108 -3.25 -9.20 6.77
N ILE A 109 -3.61 -9.51 8.03
CA ILE A 109 -2.79 -10.38 8.89
C ILE A 109 -2.66 -11.78 8.26
N LEU A 110 -3.77 -12.33 7.77
CA LEU A 110 -3.75 -13.62 7.08
C LEU A 110 -2.84 -13.61 5.85
N SER A 111 -2.88 -12.55 5.04
CA SER A 111 -2.01 -12.43 3.85
C SER A 111 -0.53 -12.41 4.22
N ALA A 112 -0.17 -11.70 5.30
CA ALA A 112 1.19 -11.67 5.84
C ALA A 112 1.63 -13.05 6.37
N LEU A 113 0.75 -13.76 7.08
CA LEU A 113 1.02 -15.11 7.57
C LEU A 113 1.18 -16.11 6.42
N VAL A 114 0.30 -16.09 5.42
CA VAL A 114 0.39 -16.97 4.24
C VAL A 114 1.70 -16.72 3.50
N LEU A 115 2.07 -15.46 3.28
CA LEU A 115 3.36 -15.11 2.66
C LEU A 115 4.53 -15.63 3.52
N THR A 116 4.48 -15.48 4.84
CA THR A 116 5.52 -15.98 5.74
C THR A 116 5.62 -17.51 5.68
N CYS A 117 4.51 -18.24 5.55
CA CYS A 117 4.54 -19.69 5.37
C CYS A 117 5.22 -20.07 4.05
N PHE A 118 4.85 -19.44 2.94
CA PHE A 118 5.45 -19.72 1.61
C PHE A 118 6.92 -19.32 1.51
N ALA A 119 7.36 -18.40 2.35
CA ALA A 119 8.75 -17.94 2.42
C ALA A 119 9.64 -18.78 3.33
N ASN A 120 9.15 -19.89 3.90
CA ASN A 120 9.84 -20.67 4.93
C ASN A 120 9.81 -22.19 4.68
N ASP A 121 10.02 -22.63 3.44
CA ASP A 121 10.07 -24.04 3.06
C ASP A 121 11.14 -24.82 3.84
N CYS A 122 12.31 -24.19 4.10
CA CYS A 122 13.39 -24.80 4.84
C CYS A 122 12.99 -25.14 6.28
N ILE A 123 12.22 -24.26 6.93
CA ILE A 123 11.82 -24.44 8.33
C ILE A 123 10.60 -25.36 8.42
N LEU A 124 9.63 -25.21 7.52
CA LEU A 124 8.35 -25.91 7.60
C LEU A 124 8.39 -27.32 7.01
N ASP A 125 9.04 -27.47 5.86
CA ASP A 125 9.07 -28.73 5.10
C ASP A 125 10.46 -29.37 5.04
N GLY A 126 11.48 -28.77 5.66
CA GLY A 126 12.87 -29.24 5.56
C GLY A 126 13.45 -29.08 4.16
N GLY A 127 12.94 -28.15 3.38
CA GLY A 127 13.43 -27.81 2.05
C GLY A 127 14.89 -27.37 2.06
N SER A 128 15.54 -27.44 0.90
CA SER A 128 16.94 -27.00 0.75
C SER A 128 17.08 -25.49 0.52
N ARG A 129 16.00 -24.81 0.17
CA ARG A 129 15.95 -23.38 -0.13
C ARG A 129 14.54 -22.84 0.11
N ASP A 130 14.46 -21.59 0.55
CA ASP A 130 13.20 -20.87 0.68
C ASP A 130 12.88 -20.21 -0.67
N ILE A 131 11.78 -20.64 -1.29
CA ILE A 131 11.38 -20.19 -2.64
C ILE A 131 9.87 -20.06 -2.70
N ILE A 132 9.36 -18.87 -3.00
CA ILE A 132 7.95 -18.72 -3.35
C ILE A 132 7.78 -19.32 -4.74
N SER A 133 7.18 -20.50 -4.80
CA SER A 133 7.01 -21.30 -6.02
C SER A 133 5.89 -20.75 -6.92
N ARG A 134 5.79 -21.31 -8.14
CA ARG A 134 4.64 -21.02 -9.03
C ARG A 134 3.32 -21.49 -8.43
N ILE A 135 3.33 -22.56 -7.67
CA ILE A 135 2.13 -23.08 -7.00
C ILE A 135 1.67 -22.09 -5.95
N ASP A 136 2.59 -21.56 -5.14
CA ASP A 136 2.28 -20.52 -4.15
C ASP A 136 1.73 -19.26 -4.82
N GLY A 137 2.30 -18.85 -5.96
CA GLY A 137 1.79 -17.76 -6.77
C GLY A 137 0.34 -17.98 -7.23
N LEU A 138 0.00 -19.18 -7.71
CA LEU A 138 -1.36 -19.52 -8.10
C LEU A 138 -2.31 -19.58 -6.91
N VAL A 139 -1.85 -20.05 -5.74
CA VAL A 139 -2.64 -20.02 -4.50
C VAL A 139 -2.91 -18.59 -4.07
N LEU A 140 -1.90 -17.70 -4.11
CA LEU A 140 -2.09 -16.27 -3.83
C LEU A 140 -3.12 -15.63 -4.78
N LEU A 141 -3.07 -15.94 -6.07
CA LEU A 141 -4.09 -15.50 -7.02
C LEU A 141 -5.48 -16.07 -6.70
N GLY A 142 -5.56 -17.28 -6.19
CA GLY A 142 -6.81 -17.86 -5.66
C GLY A 142 -7.37 -17.04 -4.49
N PHE A 143 -6.52 -16.65 -3.53
CA PHE A 143 -6.91 -15.74 -2.44
C PHE A 143 -7.34 -14.37 -2.97
N PHE A 144 -6.66 -13.85 -4.00
CA PHE A 144 -7.08 -12.62 -4.66
C PHE A 144 -8.50 -12.69 -5.23
N LEU A 145 -8.85 -13.79 -5.91
CA LEU A 145 -10.22 -13.99 -6.42
C LEU A 145 -11.25 -14.05 -5.31
N ILE A 146 -10.93 -14.71 -4.18
CA ILE A 146 -11.79 -14.75 -3.00
C ILE A 146 -11.97 -13.33 -2.44
N PHE A 147 -10.88 -12.57 -2.30
CA PHE A 147 -10.92 -11.18 -1.84
C PHE A 147 -11.78 -10.30 -2.78
N MET A 148 -11.60 -10.41 -4.09
CA MET A 148 -12.43 -9.68 -5.05
C MET A 148 -13.91 -10.05 -4.92
N ARG A 149 -14.22 -11.35 -4.84
CA ARG A 149 -15.60 -11.84 -4.65
C ARG A 149 -16.22 -11.27 -3.36
N TYR A 150 -15.46 -11.29 -2.26
CA TYR A 150 -15.86 -10.72 -0.99
C TYR A 150 -16.15 -9.22 -1.12
N THR A 151 -15.24 -8.46 -1.73
CA THR A 151 -15.38 -7.01 -1.91
C THR A 151 -16.59 -6.65 -2.77
N PHE A 152 -16.83 -7.40 -3.86
CA PHE A 152 -18.04 -7.23 -4.66
C PHE A 152 -19.33 -7.61 -3.91
N ALA A 153 -19.28 -8.58 -3.01
CA ALA A 153 -20.43 -8.92 -2.18
C ALA A 153 -20.79 -7.79 -1.20
N ILE A 154 -19.80 -7.15 -0.59
CA ILE A 154 -20.02 -5.97 0.26
C ILE A 154 -20.59 -4.82 -0.57
N ALA A 155 -20.06 -4.59 -1.79
CA ALA A 155 -20.54 -3.54 -2.67
C ALA A 155 -22.04 -3.67 -2.99
N ARG A 156 -22.53 -4.91 -3.14
CA ARG A 156 -23.94 -5.18 -3.46
C ARG A 156 -24.89 -5.07 -2.29
N ASN A 157 -24.41 -5.35 -1.08
CA ASN A 157 -25.27 -5.37 0.11
C ASN A 157 -25.55 -3.98 0.69
N GLY A 158 -24.99 -2.91 0.13
CA GLY A 158 -25.29 -1.49 0.39
C GLY A 158 -25.22 -1.10 1.87
N ASN A 159 -24.48 -0.05 2.17
CA ASN A 159 -24.60 0.83 3.34
C ASN A 159 -25.12 0.26 4.67
N GLU A 160 -24.51 -0.76 5.26
CA GLU A 160 -24.81 -1.13 6.64
C GLU A 160 -23.90 -0.47 7.70
N GLU A 161 -22.85 0.24 7.32
CA GLU A 161 -22.06 0.99 8.30
C GLU A 161 -22.06 2.47 7.96
N GLY A 162 -22.94 3.18 8.67
CA GLY A 162 -23.18 4.61 8.53
C GLY A 162 -21.92 5.48 8.61
N GLY A 163 -21.42 5.85 7.46
CA GLY A 163 -20.71 7.13 7.34
C GLY A 163 -21.75 8.23 7.21
N GLU A 164 -21.58 9.33 7.96
CA GLU A 164 -22.36 10.55 7.74
C GLU A 164 -22.37 10.84 6.24
N GLU A 165 -23.55 11.08 5.66
CA GLU A 165 -23.70 11.48 4.25
C GLU A 165 -22.85 12.73 4.00
N GLN A 166 -21.63 12.49 3.52
CA GLN A 166 -20.78 13.61 3.15
C GLN A 166 -21.37 14.28 1.91
N LYS A 167 -21.37 15.60 1.90
CA LYS A 167 -21.79 16.42 0.76
C LYS A 167 -20.75 16.31 -0.38
N VAL A 168 -20.46 15.08 -0.82
CA VAL A 168 -19.60 14.84 -1.99
C VAL A 168 -20.34 15.35 -3.22
N LYS A 169 -19.70 16.18 -4.02
CA LYS A 169 -20.24 16.69 -5.26
C LYS A 169 -20.24 15.56 -6.30
N GLU A 170 -21.43 15.14 -6.70
CA GLU A 170 -21.56 14.11 -7.74
C GLU A 170 -21.11 14.67 -9.09
N LEU A 171 -20.02 14.10 -9.64
CA LEU A 171 -19.51 14.48 -10.95
C LEU A 171 -20.20 13.63 -12.04
N PRO A 172 -20.35 14.14 -13.27
CA PRO A 172 -20.72 13.31 -14.41
C PRO A 172 -19.75 12.14 -14.59
N ALA A 173 -20.25 10.96 -15.04
CA ALA A 173 -19.43 9.74 -15.12
C ALA A 173 -18.10 9.92 -15.88
N TRP A 174 -18.13 10.61 -17.00
CA TRP A 174 -16.92 10.88 -17.79
C TRP A 174 -15.90 11.76 -17.04
N LYS A 175 -16.39 12.72 -16.23
CA LYS A 175 -15.50 13.53 -15.38
C LYS A 175 -14.91 12.70 -14.26
N SER A 176 -15.70 11.84 -13.60
CA SER A 176 -15.16 10.91 -12.58
C SER A 176 -14.10 10.01 -13.17
N ALA A 177 -14.32 9.46 -14.37
CA ALA A 177 -13.32 8.65 -15.07
C ALA A 177 -12.04 9.45 -15.39
N LEU A 178 -12.18 10.68 -15.90
CA LEU A 178 -11.07 11.57 -16.19
C LEU A 178 -10.26 11.92 -14.92
N TYR A 179 -10.96 12.17 -13.80
CA TYR A 179 -10.33 12.48 -12.51
C TYR A 179 -9.58 11.26 -11.94
N ILE A 180 -10.11 10.05 -12.11
CA ILE A 180 -9.45 8.80 -11.69
C ILE A 180 -8.22 8.55 -12.56
N ILE A 181 -8.38 8.51 -13.89
CA ILE A 181 -7.28 8.19 -14.81
C ILE A 181 -6.20 9.28 -14.76
N GLY A 182 -6.59 10.55 -14.82
CA GLY A 182 -5.67 11.68 -14.74
C GLY A 182 -5.00 11.77 -13.35
N GLY A 183 -5.74 11.46 -12.29
CA GLY A 183 -5.24 11.38 -10.93
C GLY A 183 -4.18 10.29 -10.76
N LEU A 184 -4.46 9.08 -11.26
CA LEU A 184 -3.50 7.98 -11.25
C LEU A 184 -2.25 8.29 -12.08
N ALA A 185 -2.42 8.83 -13.28
CA ALA A 185 -1.28 9.26 -14.10
C ALA A 185 -0.43 10.32 -13.38
N GLY A 186 -1.07 11.32 -12.76
CA GLY A 186 -0.40 12.35 -11.97
C GLY A 186 0.37 11.78 -10.77
N LEU A 187 -0.20 10.78 -10.09
CA LEU A 187 0.46 10.10 -8.96
C LEU A 187 1.67 9.29 -9.42
N ILE A 188 1.53 8.50 -10.49
CA ILE A 188 2.60 7.62 -11.00
C ILE A 188 3.77 8.46 -11.53
N PHE A 189 3.51 9.36 -12.47
CA PHE A 189 4.57 10.22 -13.05
C PHE A 189 5.12 11.21 -12.02
N GLY A 190 4.25 11.74 -11.15
CA GLY A 190 4.66 12.62 -10.07
C GLY A 190 5.57 11.92 -9.07
N GLY A 191 5.26 10.66 -8.71
CA GLY A 191 6.10 9.81 -7.87
C GLY A 191 7.47 9.56 -8.49
N GLN A 192 7.54 9.20 -9.76
CA GLN A 192 8.81 9.01 -10.48
C GLN A 192 9.65 10.29 -10.49
N PHE A 193 9.08 11.42 -10.89
CA PHE A 193 9.80 12.71 -10.91
C PHE A 193 10.28 13.13 -9.52
N PHE A 194 9.46 12.90 -8.48
CA PHE A 194 9.85 13.18 -7.10
C PHE A 194 11.05 12.33 -6.67
N VAL A 195 11.02 11.02 -6.91
CA VAL A 195 12.09 10.09 -6.57
C VAL A 195 13.37 10.41 -7.34
N ASP A 196 13.26 10.65 -8.64
CA ASP A 196 14.42 11.01 -9.49
C ASP A 196 15.06 12.31 -9.02
N GLY A 197 14.26 13.33 -8.74
CA GLY A 197 14.70 14.62 -8.21
C GLY A 197 15.36 14.49 -6.84
N ALA A 198 14.72 13.79 -5.90
CA ALA A 198 15.24 13.55 -4.56
C ALA A 198 16.56 12.75 -4.59
N SER A 199 16.60 11.67 -5.38
CA SER A 199 17.78 10.81 -5.55
C SER A 199 18.95 11.59 -6.18
N GLY A 200 18.67 12.41 -7.18
CA GLY A 200 19.68 13.26 -7.81
C GLY A 200 20.26 14.32 -6.87
N ILE A 201 19.44 14.88 -5.96
CA ILE A 201 19.92 15.81 -4.92
C ILE A 201 20.73 15.03 -3.87
N ALA A 202 20.27 13.89 -3.40
CA ALA A 202 20.95 13.06 -2.41
C ALA A 202 22.34 12.62 -2.90
N ARG A 203 22.48 12.18 -4.17
CA ARG A 203 23.77 11.88 -4.79
C ARG A 203 24.68 13.08 -4.82
N ALA A 204 24.17 14.26 -5.16
CA ALA A 204 24.96 15.49 -5.19
C ALA A 204 25.46 15.92 -3.80
N LEU A 205 24.78 15.47 -2.72
CA LEU A 205 25.18 15.66 -1.33
C LEU A 205 26.09 14.55 -0.80
N GLY A 206 26.46 13.57 -1.64
CA GLY A 206 27.37 12.48 -1.27
C GLY A 206 26.71 11.29 -0.58
N VAL A 207 25.36 11.17 -0.62
CA VAL A 207 24.64 9.99 -0.10
C VAL A 207 24.87 8.80 -1.03
N SER A 208 25.17 7.63 -0.47
CA SER A 208 25.42 6.42 -1.25
C SER A 208 24.16 5.94 -1.98
N ASP A 209 24.36 5.31 -3.16
CA ASP A 209 23.24 4.74 -3.93
C ASP A 209 22.48 3.65 -3.18
N SER A 210 23.16 2.91 -2.28
CA SER A 210 22.52 1.92 -1.41
C SER A 210 21.48 2.57 -0.48
N ILE A 211 21.85 3.67 0.20
CA ILE A 211 20.91 4.39 1.08
C ILE A 211 19.77 5.00 0.28
N ILE A 212 20.07 5.58 -0.89
CA ILE A 212 19.04 6.12 -1.78
C ILE A 212 18.07 5.04 -2.22
N GLY A 213 18.57 3.87 -2.65
CA GLY A 213 17.76 2.74 -3.06
C GLY A 213 16.87 2.23 -1.92
N LEU A 214 17.45 2.08 -0.74
CA LEU A 214 16.76 1.52 0.44
C LEU A 214 15.66 2.46 0.99
N THR A 215 15.82 3.75 0.82
CA THR A 215 14.91 4.75 1.41
C THR A 215 14.03 5.44 0.37
N LEU A 216 14.63 6.20 -0.54
CA LEU A 216 13.90 7.02 -1.49
C LEU A 216 13.24 6.21 -2.60
N VAL A 217 13.94 5.22 -3.15
CA VAL A 217 13.38 4.41 -4.24
C VAL A 217 12.35 3.42 -3.66
N ALA A 218 12.70 2.73 -2.57
CA ALA A 218 11.78 1.76 -1.94
C ALA A 218 10.50 2.41 -1.41
N GLY A 219 10.60 3.61 -0.80
CA GLY A 219 9.42 4.36 -0.37
C GLY A 219 8.68 5.07 -1.50
N GLY A 220 9.37 5.28 -2.62
CA GLY A 220 8.86 6.08 -3.75
C GLY A 220 7.69 5.46 -4.49
N THR A 221 7.67 4.14 -4.62
CA THR A 221 6.56 3.42 -5.25
C THR A 221 5.27 3.55 -4.46
N SER A 222 5.37 3.66 -3.13
CA SER A 222 4.22 3.82 -2.24
C SER A 222 3.85 5.29 -1.94
N LEU A 223 4.49 6.28 -2.62
CA LEU A 223 4.09 7.68 -2.54
C LEU A 223 2.66 7.94 -3.06
N PRO A 224 2.19 7.30 -4.14
CA PRO A 224 0.80 7.39 -4.57
C PRO A 224 -0.18 7.01 -3.46
N GLU A 225 0.06 5.91 -2.77
CA GLU A 225 -0.74 5.42 -1.65
C GLU A 225 -0.74 6.42 -0.49
N LEU A 226 0.43 6.92 -0.11
CA LEU A 226 0.59 7.90 0.97
C LEU A 226 -0.20 9.19 0.64
N ALA A 227 0.04 9.76 -0.52
CA ALA A 227 -0.61 11.00 -0.93
C ALA A 227 -2.13 10.85 -1.02
N THR A 228 -2.61 9.73 -1.56
CA THR A 228 -4.04 9.45 -1.71
C THR A 228 -4.70 9.26 -0.36
N SER A 229 -4.11 8.46 0.54
CA SER A 229 -4.67 8.20 1.88
C SER A 229 -4.72 9.46 2.74
N VAL A 230 -3.64 10.27 2.74
CA VAL A 230 -3.60 11.55 3.46
C VAL A 230 -4.63 12.54 2.87
N THR A 231 -4.71 12.63 1.54
CA THR A 231 -5.68 13.52 0.87
C THR A 231 -7.12 13.10 1.15
N ALA A 232 -7.42 11.80 1.12
CA ALA A 232 -8.74 11.27 1.45
C ALA A 232 -9.12 11.61 2.92
N ALA A 233 -8.17 11.45 3.85
CA ALA A 233 -8.40 11.84 5.24
C ALA A 233 -8.66 13.35 5.39
N LEU A 234 -7.87 14.21 4.74
CA LEU A 234 -8.08 15.67 4.73
C LEU A 234 -9.47 16.05 4.18
N LYS A 235 -9.95 15.29 3.19
CA LYS A 235 -11.31 15.44 2.63
C LYS A 235 -12.39 14.77 3.47
N LYS A 236 -12.06 14.28 4.67
CA LYS A 236 -12.97 13.58 5.58
C LYS A 236 -13.57 12.29 4.99
N ASN A 237 -12.83 11.60 4.13
CA ASN A 237 -13.19 10.31 3.54
C ASN A 237 -12.32 9.18 4.15
N PRO A 238 -12.47 8.86 5.45
CA PRO A 238 -11.65 7.85 6.11
C PRO A 238 -11.83 6.45 5.50
N GLY A 239 -12.99 6.16 4.91
CA GLY A 239 -13.24 4.91 4.19
C GLY A 239 -12.29 4.71 3.01
N ILE A 240 -12.10 5.73 2.17
CA ILE A 240 -11.14 5.67 1.06
C ILE A 240 -9.71 5.53 1.59
N ALA A 241 -9.34 6.29 2.64
CA ALA A 241 -8.00 6.25 3.19
C ALA A 241 -7.63 4.86 3.74
N ILE A 242 -8.50 4.28 4.59
CA ILE A 242 -8.27 2.96 5.19
C ILE A 242 -8.41 1.84 4.15
N GLY A 243 -9.37 1.98 3.23
CA GLY A 243 -9.56 1.05 2.14
C GLY A 243 -8.35 0.99 1.21
N ASN A 244 -7.74 2.14 0.90
CA ASN A 244 -6.50 2.18 0.11
C ASN A 244 -5.37 1.42 0.81
N VAL A 245 -5.10 1.68 2.08
CA VAL A 245 -4.05 0.98 2.84
C VAL A 245 -4.29 -0.53 2.86
N ILE A 246 -5.49 -0.97 3.26
CA ILE A 246 -5.84 -2.40 3.35
C ILE A 246 -5.81 -3.04 1.97
N GLY A 247 -6.43 -2.38 0.99
CA GLY A 247 -6.50 -2.85 -0.38
C GLY A 247 -5.12 -3.03 -1.00
N SER A 248 -4.24 -2.02 -0.90
CA SER A 248 -2.87 -2.10 -1.41
C SER A 248 -2.07 -3.24 -0.77
N ASN A 249 -2.21 -3.49 0.54
CA ASN A 249 -1.57 -4.63 1.18
C ASN A 249 -2.03 -5.98 0.60
N LEU A 250 -3.35 -6.15 0.44
CA LEU A 250 -3.91 -7.38 -0.11
C LEU A 250 -3.59 -7.54 -1.61
N PHE A 251 -3.61 -6.45 -2.38
CA PHE A 251 -3.17 -6.45 -3.77
C PHE A 251 -1.70 -6.84 -3.90
N ASN A 252 -0.84 -6.26 -3.09
CA ASN A 252 0.60 -6.52 -3.13
C ASN A 252 0.92 -7.99 -2.85
N VAL A 253 0.34 -8.59 -1.80
CA VAL A 253 0.59 -10.00 -1.49
C VAL A 253 -0.15 -10.91 -2.47
N PHE A 254 -1.45 -10.76 -2.63
CA PHE A 254 -2.25 -11.74 -3.35
C PHE A 254 -2.13 -11.61 -4.86
N PHE A 255 -2.08 -10.37 -5.39
CA PHE A 255 -2.07 -10.15 -6.83
C PHE A 255 -0.67 -9.89 -7.37
N VAL A 256 0.07 -8.91 -6.83
CA VAL A 256 1.39 -8.55 -7.35
C VAL A 256 2.36 -9.71 -7.18
N LEU A 257 2.51 -10.23 -5.97
CA LEU A 257 3.39 -11.36 -5.72
C LEU A 257 2.85 -12.66 -6.34
N GLY A 258 1.53 -12.85 -6.33
CA GLY A 258 0.87 -13.97 -7.01
C GLY A 258 1.19 -14.01 -8.49
N CYS A 259 1.08 -12.89 -9.21
CA CYS A 259 1.47 -12.79 -10.62
C CYS A 259 2.98 -13.04 -10.81
N SER A 260 3.82 -12.38 -10.01
CA SER A 260 5.28 -12.46 -10.12
C SER A 260 5.78 -13.90 -9.94
N ALA A 261 5.34 -14.58 -8.87
CA ALA A 261 5.72 -15.96 -8.57
C ALA A 261 5.16 -16.97 -9.58
N SER A 262 3.93 -16.75 -10.09
CA SER A 262 3.35 -17.61 -11.14
C SER A 262 4.14 -17.56 -12.44
N LEU A 263 4.70 -16.39 -12.78
CA LEU A 263 5.53 -16.22 -13.97
C LEU A 263 6.94 -16.79 -13.78
N SER A 264 7.56 -16.50 -12.65
CA SER A 264 8.92 -16.97 -12.31
C SER A 264 9.00 -17.27 -10.82
N PRO A 265 9.49 -18.46 -10.39
CA PRO A 265 9.72 -18.74 -8.97
C PRO A 265 10.65 -17.71 -8.34
N LEU A 266 10.37 -17.31 -7.12
CA LEU A 266 11.06 -16.23 -6.42
C LEU A 266 11.85 -16.79 -5.23
N PRO A 267 13.17 -17.06 -5.37
CA PRO A 267 14.02 -17.35 -4.22
C PRO A 267 14.12 -16.13 -3.30
N MET A 268 14.09 -16.39 -1.98
CA MET A 268 14.04 -15.35 -0.95
C MET A 268 15.29 -14.47 -0.90
N GLY A 269 16.46 -15.00 -1.30
CA GLY A 269 17.72 -14.26 -1.32
C GLY A 269 18.10 -13.70 0.04
N ASN A 270 18.32 -12.38 0.12
CA ASN A 270 18.69 -11.69 1.37
C ASN A 270 17.47 -11.31 2.25
N ILE A 271 16.24 -11.51 1.74
CA ILE A 271 15.04 -11.26 2.54
C ILE A 271 14.92 -12.36 3.58
N ASN A 272 14.83 -11.98 4.82
CA ASN A 272 14.96 -12.89 5.94
C ASN A 272 13.70 -12.93 6.84
N ASN A 273 13.71 -13.82 7.82
CA ASN A 273 12.60 -13.99 8.76
C ASN A 273 12.35 -12.77 9.66
N ILE A 274 13.32 -11.84 9.79
CA ILE A 274 13.08 -10.58 10.52
C ILE A 274 12.11 -9.71 9.71
N ASP A 275 12.29 -9.62 8.39
CA ASP A 275 11.40 -8.87 7.51
C ASP A 275 9.98 -9.45 7.54
N MET A 276 9.87 -10.79 7.52
CA MET A 276 8.56 -11.48 7.66
C MET A 276 7.94 -11.23 9.04
N ALA A 277 8.74 -11.27 10.11
CA ALA A 277 8.27 -10.98 11.46
C ALA A 277 7.79 -9.52 11.61
N VAL A 278 8.48 -8.56 10.99
CA VAL A 278 8.06 -7.16 10.96
C VAL A 278 6.78 -6.99 10.13
N LEU A 279 6.64 -7.68 9.00
CA LEU A 279 5.44 -7.67 8.17
C LEU A 279 4.21 -8.16 8.96
N VAL A 280 4.33 -9.32 9.61
CA VAL A 280 3.25 -9.88 10.44
C VAL A 280 3.02 -9.02 11.67
N GLY A 281 4.09 -8.64 12.37
CA GLY A 281 4.02 -7.83 13.58
C GLY A 281 3.40 -6.46 13.36
N SER A 282 3.74 -5.78 12.26
CA SER A 282 3.12 -4.51 11.88
C SER A 282 1.62 -4.66 11.58
N SER A 283 1.23 -5.73 10.89
CA SER A 283 -0.19 -6.03 10.59
C SER A 283 -0.98 -6.32 11.87
N ILE A 284 -0.40 -7.04 12.82
CA ILE A 284 -1.00 -7.28 14.15
C ILE A 284 -1.07 -5.97 14.94
N LEU A 285 -0.01 -5.15 14.93
CA LEU A 285 0.02 -3.86 15.60
C LEU A 285 -1.08 -2.94 15.07
N PHE A 286 -1.27 -2.89 13.76
CA PHE A 286 -2.35 -2.15 13.13
C PHE A 286 -3.74 -2.55 13.64
N TRP A 287 -3.98 -3.86 13.77
CA TRP A 287 -5.21 -4.40 14.33
C TRP A 287 -5.38 -4.03 15.82
N LEU A 288 -4.32 -4.20 16.62
CA LEU A 288 -4.34 -3.89 18.05
C LEU A 288 -4.61 -2.41 18.31
N VAL A 289 -3.95 -1.52 17.59
CA VAL A 289 -4.13 -0.06 17.70
C VAL A 289 -5.57 0.34 17.41
N GLY A 290 -6.22 -0.29 16.43
CA GLY A 290 -7.64 -0.05 16.14
C GLY A 290 -8.61 -0.55 17.23
N TRP A 291 -8.23 -1.58 18.01
CA TRP A 291 -9.10 -2.16 19.05
C TRP A 291 -8.97 -1.50 20.42
N PHE A 292 -7.74 -1.25 20.89
CA PHE A 292 -7.50 -1.02 22.31
C PHE A 292 -7.65 0.43 22.77
N PHE A 293 -7.47 1.44 21.92
CA PHE A 293 -7.34 2.79 22.44
C PHE A 293 -8.63 3.59 22.45
N LYS A 294 -9.28 3.94 21.40
CA LYS A 294 -10.52 4.75 21.41
C LYS A 294 -11.57 4.22 20.45
N LYS A 295 -12.45 3.35 20.93
CA LYS A 295 -13.64 2.93 20.15
C LYS A 295 -13.39 2.85 18.63
N ARG A 296 -12.37 2.07 18.23
CA ARG A 296 -12.00 1.86 16.82
C ARG A 296 -11.53 3.14 16.10
N THR A 297 -10.83 4.00 16.80
CA THR A 297 -10.25 5.22 16.21
C THR A 297 -8.75 5.19 16.38
N ILE A 298 -8.01 5.22 15.29
CA ILE A 298 -6.54 5.41 15.30
C ILE A 298 -6.32 6.92 15.50
N THR A 299 -5.86 7.30 16.69
CA THR A 299 -5.63 8.69 17.05
C THR A 299 -4.23 9.14 16.57
N ARG A 300 -3.93 10.43 16.80
CA ARG A 300 -2.60 10.97 16.47
C ARG A 300 -1.47 10.31 17.26
N ILE A 301 -1.74 9.86 18.49
CA ILE A 301 -0.72 9.20 19.33
C ILE A 301 -0.34 7.85 18.73
N GLU A 302 -1.33 7.03 18.41
CA GLU A 302 -1.10 5.74 17.75
C GLU A 302 -0.50 5.95 16.36
N GLY A 303 -0.91 6.99 15.63
CA GLY A 303 -0.30 7.37 14.37
C GLY A 303 1.19 7.67 14.53
N GLY A 304 1.56 8.44 15.54
CA GLY A 304 2.96 8.72 15.90
C GLY A 304 3.75 7.47 16.27
N LEU A 305 3.13 6.54 17.00
CA LEU A 305 3.72 5.24 17.34
C LEU A 305 4.02 4.41 16.07
N LEU A 306 3.06 4.32 15.15
CA LEU A 306 3.24 3.56 13.90
C LEU A 306 4.39 4.15 13.07
N VAL A 307 4.46 5.47 12.91
CA VAL A 307 5.58 6.14 12.21
C VAL A 307 6.91 5.89 12.91
N ALA A 308 6.94 5.96 14.24
CA ALA A 308 8.17 5.67 15.01
C ALA A 308 8.64 4.22 14.82
N CYS A 309 7.72 3.25 14.77
CA CYS A 309 8.03 1.85 14.45
C CYS A 309 8.63 1.71 13.05
N TYR A 310 8.10 2.41 12.05
CA TYR A 310 8.66 2.40 10.70
C TYR A 310 10.08 2.99 10.65
N ILE A 311 10.29 4.13 11.30
CA ILE A 311 11.61 4.78 11.38
C ILE A 311 12.62 3.84 12.07
N ALA A 312 12.22 3.20 13.18
CA ALA A 312 13.08 2.25 13.89
C ALA A 312 13.44 1.05 13.01
N TYR A 313 12.49 0.48 12.27
CA TYR A 313 12.74 -0.61 11.33
C TYR A 313 13.69 -0.18 10.21
N THR A 314 13.47 0.99 9.61
CA THR A 314 14.35 1.51 8.55
C THR A 314 15.76 1.78 9.06
N ALA A 315 15.89 2.35 10.27
CA ALA A 315 17.20 2.56 10.90
C ALA A 315 17.92 1.23 11.18
N PHE A 316 17.18 0.20 11.60
CA PHE A 316 17.71 -1.15 11.77
C PHE A 316 18.23 -1.72 10.45
N LEU A 317 17.45 -1.64 9.36
CA LEU A 317 17.89 -2.12 8.03
C LEU A 317 19.18 -1.41 7.55
N ILE A 318 19.27 -0.09 7.74
CA ILE A 318 20.48 0.68 7.39
C ILE A 318 21.67 0.23 8.23
N SER A 319 21.48 -0.14 9.50
CA SER A 319 22.56 -0.57 10.39
C SER A 319 23.11 -1.97 10.06
N GLN A 320 22.38 -2.77 9.28
CA GLN A 320 22.79 -4.12 8.87
C GLN A 320 23.64 -4.13 7.57
N GLN A 321 23.73 -2.98 6.88
CA GLN A 321 24.58 -2.79 5.69
C GLN A 321 25.95 -2.23 6.03
#